data_9b28c8de171325efcfcac532cff4c839
#
_entry.id   9b28c8de171325efcfcac532cff4c839
#
_cell.length_a   1.000
_cell.length_b   1.000
_cell.length_c   1.000
_cell.angle_alpha   90.00
_cell.angle_beta   90.00
_cell.angle_gamma   90.00
#
_symmetry.space_group_name_H-M   'P 1'
#
loop_
_entity.id
_entity.type
_entity.pdbx_description
1 polymer ?
#
loop_
_entity_poly.entity_id
_entity_poly.type
_entity_poly.pdbx_seq_one_letter_code
_entity_poly.pdbx_strand_id
1 'polypeptide(L)'
;MGVMTLLQLKYIVKIVECGSMNEASHELYVSQPALSSSVKELENELGIEIFTRSSQGIALTVDGAEFLTYARQVLDQASLLEERYKNAKPRKQLCSVSTQHYMFAVEAFVEMIDSTKSDEYEFTIRETRTKDIINQVANMLSEIGIIYLSDFNKDVIGKLLREKHLEFHPLFRAPLHVFISRDNPLAGKKKVTMDDLKPFPFIQYEQGEEGSFFFAEEAVWPEYSPKQINVTDRATILNFIIGLNGYTVCTGIDNGDLNNEKIVTVPLDTDETMLVGWITNERAKLSKAAETYLEKLKSVVASHGYTILD
;
A
#
# COMPACT_ATOMS: atom_id res chain seq x y z
N MET A 1 26.64 -20.70 3.89
CA MET A 1 25.55 -20.22 4.76
C MET A 1 24.38 -21.13 4.49
N GLY A 2 23.99 -21.99 5.43
CA GLY A 2 22.75 -22.75 5.35
C GLY A 2 21.57 -21.78 5.41
N VAL A 3 20.53 -22.03 4.64
CA VAL A 3 19.28 -21.29 4.74
C VAL A 3 18.27 -22.23 5.36
N MET A 4 17.73 -21.87 6.52
CA MET A 4 16.62 -22.58 7.18
C MET A 4 15.55 -22.99 6.15
N THR A 5 15.08 -24.22 6.20
CA THR A 5 14.13 -24.79 5.24
C THR A 5 12.75 -25.06 5.87
N LEU A 6 11.70 -25.05 5.04
CA LEU A 6 10.35 -25.47 5.50
C LEU A 6 10.34 -26.92 6.01
N LEU A 7 11.21 -27.77 5.51
CA LEU A 7 11.33 -29.14 5.95
C LEU A 7 11.85 -29.20 7.41
N GLN A 8 12.84 -28.40 7.73
CA GLN A 8 13.35 -28.29 9.12
C GLN A 8 12.27 -27.78 10.07
N LEU A 9 11.48 -26.77 9.67
CA LEU A 9 10.34 -26.31 10.48
C LEU A 9 9.32 -27.43 10.70
N LYS A 10 8.97 -28.20 9.65
CA LYS A 10 8.08 -29.38 9.79
C LYS A 10 8.64 -30.40 10.77
N TYR A 11 9.94 -30.63 10.77
CA TYR A 11 10.59 -31.53 11.69
C TYR A 11 10.43 -31.08 13.15
N ILE A 12 10.69 -29.79 13.44
CA ILE A 12 10.54 -29.24 14.79
C ILE A 12 9.10 -29.40 15.29
N VAL A 13 8.12 -28.99 14.46
CA VAL A 13 6.70 -29.09 14.82
C VAL A 13 6.32 -30.56 15.11
N LYS A 14 6.73 -31.49 14.24
CA LYS A 14 6.40 -32.92 14.41
C LYS A 14 7.05 -33.53 15.64
N ILE A 15 8.29 -33.18 15.98
CA ILE A 15 8.96 -33.64 17.20
C ILE A 15 8.18 -33.18 18.43
N VAL A 16 7.68 -31.94 18.44
CA VAL A 16 6.87 -31.43 19.56
C VAL A 16 5.53 -32.16 19.66
N GLU A 17 4.87 -32.42 18.54
CA GLU A 17 3.60 -33.16 18.50
C GLU A 17 3.75 -34.59 19.02
N CYS A 18 4.81 -35.28 18.64
CA CYS A 18 5.08 -36.65 19.07
C CYS A 18 5.72 -36.75 20.46
N GLY A 19 6.32 -35.68 20.97
CA GLY A 19 7.07 -35.67 22.23
C GLY A 19 8.35 -36.52 22.22
N SER A 20 8.71 -37.08 21.06
CA SER A 20 9.83 -38.01 20.87
C SER A 20 10.44 -37.91 19.49
N MET A 21 11.79 -37.82 19.42
CA MET A 21 12.53 -37.88 18.16
C MET A 21 12.30 -39.19 17.38
N ASN A 22 12.18 -40.26 18.11
CA ASN A 22 12.02 -41.60 17.52
C ASN A 22 10.63 -41.73 16.87
N GLU A 23 9.58 -41.34 17.57
CA GLU A 23 8.22 -41.38 17.05
C GLU A 23 8.04 -40.42 15.88
N ALA A 24 8.55 -39.18 16.01
CA ALA A 24 8.54 -38.20 14.93
C ALA A 24 9.25 -38.71 13.66
N SER A 25 10.39 -39.44 13.83
CA SER A 25 11.11 -39.98 12.68
C SER A 25 10.30 -41.07 11.96
N HIS A 26 9.54 -41.89 12.66
CA HIS A 26 8.63 -42.88 12.09
C HIS A 26 7.49 -42.20 11.33
N GLU A 27 6.85 -41.20 11.87
CA GLU A 27 5.76 -40.47 11.21
C GLU A 27 6.24 -39.66 9.99
N LEU A 28 7.47 -39.17 10.04
CA LEU A 28 8.07 -38.43 8.94
C LEU A 28 8.73 -39.30 7.88
N TYR A 29 8.77 -40.61 8.07
CA TYR A 29 9.45 -41.58 7.18
C TYR A 29 10.93 -41.25 6.95
N VAL A 30 11.62 -40.77 7.97
CA VAL A 30 13.07 -40.49 7.96
C VAL A 30 13.79 -41.27 9.04
N SER A 31 15.11 -41.47 8.91
CA SER A 31 15.87 -42.08 9.98
C SER A 31 16.05 -41.10 11.17
N GLN A 32 15.97 -41.59 12.39
CA GLN A 32 16.17 -40.76 13.58
C GLN A 32 17.52 -40.02 13.59
N PRO A 33 18.66 -40.60 13.14
CA PRO A 33 19.91 -39.88 13.02
C PRO A 33 19.82 -38.69 12.04
N ALA A 34 19.14 -38.87 10.89
CA ALA A 34 18.95 -37.77 9.91
C ALA A 34 18.09 -36.65 10.50
N LEU A 35 17.00 -36.99 11.21
CA LEU A 35 16.16 -36.02 11.89
C LEU A 35 16.95 -35.24 12.94
N SER A 36 17.73 -35.94 13.78
CA SER A 36 18.56 -35.32 14.82
C SER A 36 19.68 -34.45 14.24
N SER A 37 20.29 -34.83 13.10
CA SER A 37 21.29 -34.01 12.42
C SER A 37 20.68 -32.71 11.88
N SER A 38 19.52 -32.82 11.24
CA SER A 38 18.81 -31.69 10.67
C SER A 38 18.39 -30.65 11.75
N VAL A 39 17.92 -31.11 12.90
CA VAL A 39 17.62 -30.25 14.04
C VAL A 39 18.89 -29.55 14.54
N LYS A 40 19.98 -30.30 14.73
CA LYS A 40 21.26 -29.76 15.21
C LYS A 40 21.87 -28.75 14.24
N GLU A 41 21.75 -28.98 12.93
CA GLU A 41 22.15 -28.02 11.91
C GLU A 41 21.38 -26.71 12.02
N LEU A 42 20.05 -26.78 12.20
CA LEU A 42 19.20 -25.63 12.38
C LEU A 42 19.54 -24.87 13.69
N GLU A 43 19.73 -25.56 14.79
CA GLU A 43 20.13 -24.96 16.08
C GLU A 43 21.48 -24.26 15.96
N ASN A 44 22.46 -24.87 15.28
CA ASN A 44 23.77 -24.25 15.00
C ASN A 44 23.67 -23.02 14.10
N GLU A 45 22.80 -23.07 13.07
CA GLU A 45 22.59 -21.94 12.15
C GLU A 45 22.00 -20.73 12.88
N LEU A 46 21.03 -20.98 13.76
CA LEU A 46 20.32 -19.94 14.51
C LEU A 46 21.07 -19.49 15.78
N GLY A 47 22.04 -20.28 16.26
CA GLY A 47 22.77 -20.02 17.51
C GLY A 47 21.92 -20.21 18.76
N ILE A 48 20.87 -21.03 18.71
CA ILE A 48 19.97 -21.33 19.83
C ILE A 48 19.84 -22.85 20.00
N GLU A 49 19.48 -23.26 21.22
CA GLU A 49 19.01 -24.61 21.48
C GLU A 49 17.49 -24.63 21.47
N ILE A 50 16.88 -25.41 20.57
CA ILE A 50 15.41 -25.55 20.48
C ILE A 50 14.93 -26.59 21.47
N PHE A 51 15.69 -27.68 21.62
CA PHE A 51 15.33 -28.78 22.50
C PHE A 51 16.35 -29.03 23.59
N THR A 52 15.86 -29.35 24.80
CA THR A 52 16.65 -30.00 25.84
C THR A 52 16.34 -31.50 25.90
N ARG A 53 17.37 -32.31 26.17
CA ARG A 53 17.23 -33.76 26.39
C ARG A 53 17.28 -34.05 27.88
N SER A 54 16.31 -34.77 28.37
CA SER A 54 16.27 -35.25 29.75
C SER A 54 15.98 -36.75 29.82
N SER A 55 16.11 -37.34 30.97
CA SER A 55 15.69 -38.73 31.22
C SER A 55 14.19 -38.97 31.02
N GLN A 56 13.40 -37.92 30.94
CA GLN A 56 11.95 -37.95 30.70
C GLN A 56 11.58 -37.71 29.23
N GLY A 57 12.57 -37.51 28.33
CA GLY A 57 12.36 -37.30 26.92
C GLY A 57 12.89 -35.96 26.42
N ILE A 58 12.25 -35.42 25.38
CA ILE A 58 12.56 -34.14 24.73
C ILE A 58 11.61 -33.05 25.25
N ALA A 59 12.17 -31.90 25.62
CA ALA A 59 11.40 -30.72 26.02
C ALA A 59 11.90 -29.51 25.28
N LEU A 60 11.02 -28.53 25.03
CA LEU A 60 11.40 -27.24 24.44
C LEU A 60 12.17 -26.39 25.45
N THR A 61 13.17 -25.66 24.97
CA THR A 61 13.76 -24.51 25.69
C THR A 61 12.81 -23.31 25.63
N VAL A 62 13.13 -22.23 26.32
CA VAL A 62 12.40 -20.94 26.18
C VAL A 62 12.50 -20.45 24.75
N ASP A 63 13.70 -20.42 24.17
CA ASP A 63 13.94 -20.02 22.77
C ASP A 63 13.23 -20.96 21.79
N GLY A 64 13.20 -22.28 22.10
CA GLY A 64 12.49 -23.28 21.31
C GLY A 64 10.99 -23.08 21.28
N ALA A 65 10.38 -22.65 22.40
CA ALA A 65 8.95 -22.36 22.46
C ALA A 65 8.58 -21.11 21.63
N GLU A 66 9.41 -20.09 21.70
CA GLU A 66 9.27 -18.90 20.85
C GLU A 66 9.44 -19.26 19.37
N PHE A 67 10.53 -19.96 19.03
CA PHE A 67 10.79 -20.44 17.67
C PHE A 67 9.63 -21.27 17.10
N LEU A 68 9.07 -22.20 17.90
CA LEU A 68 7.94 -23.03 17.49
C LEU A 68 6.73 -22.19 17.07
N THR A 69 6.47 -21.09 17.78
CA THR A 69 5.36 -20.18 17.44
C THR A 69 5.53 -19.59 16.05
N TYR A 70 6.71 -19.08 15.74
CA TYR A 70 7.01 -18.54 14.38
C TYR A 70 7.06 -19.66 13.34
N ALA A 71 7.62 -20.82 13.67
CA ALA A 71 7.68 -21.97 12.75
C ALA A 71 6.28 -22.41 12.29
N ARG A 72 5.31 -22.47 13.20
CA ARG A 72 3.91 -22.77 12.86
C ARG A 72 3.31 -21.73 11.94
N GLN A 73 3.48 -20.44 12.23
CA GLN A 73 2.97 -19.36 11.36
C GLN A 73 3.52 -19.45 9.93
N VAL A 74 4.82 -19.72 9.76
CA VAL A 74 5.43 -19.89 8.45
C VAL A 74 4.86 -21.11 7.72
N LEU A 75 4.68 -22.24 8.42
CA LEU A 75 4.11 -23.46 7.83
C LEU A 75 2.64 -23.26 7.45
N ASP A 76 1.86 -22.55 8.25
CA ASP A 76 0.46 -22.21 7.94
C ASP A 76 0.38 -21.35 6.67
N GLN A 77 1.24 -20.34 6.54
CA GLN A 77 1.32 -19.52 5.33
C GLN A 77 1.74 -20.35 4.10
N ALA A 78 2.70 -21.25 4.25
CA ALA A 78 3.12 -22.16 3.18
C ALA A 78 1.97 -23.11 2.76
N SER A 79 1.20 -23.60 3.74
CA SER A 79 0.03 -24.46 3.48
C SER A 79 -1.07 -23.71 2.71
N LEU A 80 -1.38 -22.48 3.11
CA LEU A 80 -2.33 -21.62 2.40
C LEU A 80 -1.89 -21.37 0.94
N LEU A 81 -0.58 -21.15 0.73
CA LEU A 81 -0.03 -21.00 -0.61
C LEU A 81 -0.19 -22.29 -1.44
N GLU A 82 0.10 -23.46 -0.85
CA GLU A 82 -0.08 -24.74 -1.51
C GLU A 82 -1.54 -25.01 -1.86
N GLU A 83 -2.46 -24.80 -0.92
CA GLU A 83 -3.90 -24.97 -1.12
C GLU A 83 -4.42 -24.09 -2.26
N ARG A 84 -3.95 -22.83 -2.33
CA ARG A 84 -4.32 -21.89 -3.37
C ARG A 84 -3.99 -22.38 -4.78
N TYR A 85 -2.86 -23.09 -4.95
CA TYR A 85 -2.36 -23.48 -6.27
C TYR A 85 -2.55 -24.97 -6.60
N LYS A 86 -2.69 -25.84 -5.59
CA LYS A 86 -2.90 -27.29 -5.80
C LYS A 86 -4.38 -27.67 -5.92
N ASN A 87 -5.28 -26.91 -5.28
CA ASN A 87 -6.73 -27.21 -5.35
C ASN A 87 -7.40 -26.44 -6.49
N ALA A 88 -8.15 -27.13 -7.34
CA ALA A 88 -8.88 -26.59 -8.47
C ALA A 88 -10.15 -25.79 -8.09
N LYS A 89 -10.17 -25.11 -6.93
CA LYS A 89 -11.25 -24.20 -6.57
C LYS A 89 -11.22 -22.96 -7.48
N PRO A 90 -12.38 -22.32 -7.75
CA PRO A 90 -12.39 -21.03 -8.44
C PRO A 90 -11.40 -20.09 -7.74
N ARG A 91 -10.45 -19.57 -8.50
CA ARG A 91 -9.42 -18.70 -7.94
C ARG A 91 -10.09 -17.41 -7.48
N LYS A 92 -10.01 -17.12 -6.19
CA LYS A 92 -10.34 -15.82 -5.62
C LYS A 92 -9.68 -14.72 -6.45
N GLN A 93 -10.45 -13.80 -6.96
CA GLN A 93 -9.88 -12.69 -7.71
C GLN A 93 -9.05 -11.81 -6.78
N LEU A 94 -7.87 -11.46 -7.19
CA LEU A 94 -6.99 -10.54 -6.47
C LEU A 94 -6.82 -9.27 -7.30
N CYS A 95 -6.80 -8.14 -6.62
CA CYS A 95 -6.37 -6.87 -7.17
C CYS A 95 -5.82 -6.03 -6.04
N SER A 96 -4.69 -5.38 -6.27
CA SER A 96 -4.16 -4.43 -5.31
C SER A 96 -3.71 -3.13 -5.99
N VAL A 97 -4.19 -2.02 -5.45
CA VAL A 97 -3.92 -0.67 -5.91
C VAL A 97 -3.33 0.15 -4.77
N SER A 98 -2.32 0.93 -5.05
CA SER A 98 -1.79 1.94 -4.14
C SER A 98 -1.98 3.32 -4.77
N THR A 99 -2.37 4.30 -3.98
CA THR A 99 -2.68 5.64 -4.49
C THR A 99 -2.24 6.70 -3.48
N GLN A 100 -1.88 7.88 -3.98
CA GLN A 100 -1.95 9.09 -3.18
C GLN A 100 -3.40 9.30 -2.74
N HIS A 101 -3.66 10.27 -1.89
CA HIS A 101 -4.98 10.43 -1.25
C HIS A 101 -6.04 11.03 -2.21
N TYR A 102 -6.31 10.30 -3.30
CA TYR A 102 -7.26 10.71 -4.34
C TYR A 102 -8.63 10.03 -4.17
N MET A 103 -9.68 10.85 -4.02
CA MET A 103 -11.06 10.38 -3.89
C MET A 103 -11.55 9.64 -5.15
N PHE A 104 -11.23 10.13 -6.34
CA PHE A 104 -11.61 9.50 -7.60
C PHE A 104 -10.99 8.08 -7.77
N ALA A 105 -9.82 7.83 -7.15
CA ALA A 105 -9.21 6.51 -7.16
C ALA A 105 -10.01 5.50 -6.32
N VAL A 106 -10.53 5.93 -5.18
CA VAL A 106 -11.41 5.12 -4.33
C VAL A 106 -12.77 4.91 -4.98
N GLU A 107 -13.36 5.94 -5.59
CA GLU A 107 -14.62 5.86 -6.34
C GLU A 107 -14.53 4.82 -7.47
N ALA A 108 -13.50 4.90 -8.28
CA ALA A 108 -13.24 3.92 -9.33
C ALA A 108 -13.08 2.48 -8.80
N PHE A 109 -12.51 2.34 -7.60
CA PHE A 109 -12.35 1.05 -6.95
C PHE A 109 -13.70 0.48 -6.47
N VAL A 110 -14.59 1.32 -5.95
CA VAL A 110 -15.97 0.95 -5.62
C VAL A 110 -16.72 0.50 -6.87
N GLU A 111 -16.67 1.28 -7.97
CA GLU A 111 -17.31 0.91 -9.24
C GLU A 111 -16.76 -0.40 -9.82
N MET A 112 -15.46 -0.67 -9.67
CA MET A 112 -14.87 -1.96 -10.07
C MET A 112 -15.48 -3.10 -9.26
N ILE A 113 -15.58 -2.96 -7.94
CA ILE A 113 -16.18 -3.97 -7.06
C ILE A 113 -17.63 -4.24 -7.44
N ASP A 114 -18.43 -3.20 -7.62
CA ASP A 114 -19.84 -3.31 -7.99
C ASP A 114 -20.06 -3.99 -9.36
N SER A 115 -19.09 -3.83 -10.27
CA SER A 115 -19.12 -4.51 -11.58
C SER A 115 -18.61 -5.96 -11.54
N THR A 116 -18.04 -6.39 -10.42
CA THR A 116 -17.45 -7.73 -10.26
C THR A 116 -18.56 -8.79 -10.13
N LYS A 117 -18.49 -9.82 -10.99
CA LYS A 117 -19.47 -10.94 -10.98
C LYS A 117 -19.00 -12.15 -10.17
N SER A 118 -17.85 -12.05 -9.50
CA SER A 118 -17.31 -13.14 -8.70
C SER A 118 -17.87 -13.10 -7.29
N ASP A 119 -18.30 -14.25 -6.79
CA ASP A 119 -18.73 -14.40 -5.39
C ASP A 119 -17.54 -14.41 -4.41
N GLU A 120 -16.32 -14.59 -4.90
CA GLU A 120 -15.09 -14.60 -4.08
C GLU A 120 -14.03 -13.67 -4.66
N TYR A 121 -13.66 -12.63 -3.91
CA TYR A 121 -12.55 -11.73 -4.24
C TYR A 121 -11.81 -11.27 -2.97
N GLU A 122 -10.59 -10.83 -3.18
CA GLU A 122 -9.78 -10.15 -2.17
C GLU A 122 -9.09 -8.96 -2.84
N PHE A 123 -9.70 -7.81 -2.67
CA PHE A 123 -9.22 -6.58 -3.27
C PHE A 123 -8.65 -5.67 -2.20
N THR A 124 -7.57 -4.99 -2.52
CA THR A 124 -6.87 -4.11 -1.60
C THR A 124 -6.62 -2.76 -2.26
N ILE A 125 -7.05 -1.68 -1.62
CA ILE A 125 -6.63 -0.32 -1.95
C ILE A 125 -5.88 0.27 -0.77
N ARG A 126 -4.77 0.95 -1.04
CA ARG A 126 -3.94 1.61 -0.02
C ARG A 126 -3.74 3.07 -0.41
N GLU A 127 -4.23 3.96 0.45
CA GLU A 127 -3.83 5.36 0.38
C GLU A 127 -2.55 5.53 1.19
N THR A 128 -1.47 5.99 0.54
CA THR A 128 -0.16 6.04 1.18
C THR A 128 0.79 7.00 0.46
N ARG A 129 1.97 7.23 1.03
CA ARG A 129 3.00 8.16 0.56
C ARG A 129 3.51 7.78 -0.83
N THR A 130 3.88 8.78 -1.62
CA THR A 130 4.38 8.60 -3.00
C THR A 130 5.52 7.59 -3.10
N LYS A 131 6.50 7.67 -2.18
CA LYS A 131 7.64 6.73 -2.17
C LYS A 131 7.22 5.29 -1.88
N ASP A 132 6.22 5.11 -0.98
CA ASP A 132 5.70 3.80 -0.63
C ASP A 132 4.89 3.20 -1.79
N ILE A 133 4.11 4.01 -2.50
CA ILE A 133 3.41 3.59 -3.72
C ILE A 133 4.41 3.03 -4.74
N ILE A 134 5.47 3.78 -5.05
CA ILE A 134 6.53 3.38 -5.98
C ILE A 134 7.16 2.06 -5.53
N ASN A 135 7.48 1.92 -4.24
CA ASN A 135 8.07 0.70 -3.69
C ASN A 135 7.10 -0.50 -3.74
N GLN A 136 5.82 -0.29 -3.44
CA GLN A 136 4.82 -1.36 -3.47
C GLN A 136 4.60 -1.90 -4.89
N VAL A 137 4.58 -1.03 -5.90
CA VAL A 137 4.49 -1.48 -7.31
C VAL A 137 5.79 -2.14 -7.76
N ALA A 138 6.96 -1.61 -7.39
CA ALA A 138 8.25 -2.20 -7.71
C ALA A 138 8.39 -3.62 -7.14
N ASN A 139 7.90 -3.85 -5.92
CA ASN A 139 7.92 -5.13 -5.23
C ASN A 139 6.70 -6.02 -5.53
N MET A 140 5.85 -5.64 -6.48
CA MET A 140 4.64 -6.37 -6.89
C MET A 140 3.63 -6.60 -5.73
N LEU A 141 3.66 -5.76 -4.70
CA LEU A 141 2.67 -5.73 -3.62
C LEU A 141 1.40 -5.00 -4.04
N SER A 142 1.51 -4.13 -5.05
CA SER A 142 0.40 -3.50 -5.75
C SER A 142 0.64 -3.62 -7.25
N GLU A 143 -0.44 -3.89 -8.00
CA GLU A 143 -0.39 -3.99 -9.47
C GLU A 143 -0.35 -2.61 -10.11
N ILE A 144 -1.02 -1.65 -9.48
CA ILE A 144 -1.17 -0.27 -9.97
C ILE A 144 -0.83 0.67 -8.84
N GLY A 145 -0.08 1.72 -9.17
CA GLY A 145 0.16 2.86 -8.28
C GLY A 145 -0.35 4.15 -8.94
N ILE A 146 -1.08 4.99 -8.21
CA ILE A 146 -1.56 6.28 -8.74
C ILE A 146 -0.79 7.41 -8.08
N ILE A 147 -0.10 8.19 -8.90
CA ILE A 147 0.73 9.33 -8.49
C ILE A 147 0.56 10.48 -9.48
N TYR A 148 1.06 11.66 -9.13
CA TYR A 148 1.19 12.76 -10.08
C TYR A 148 2.65 13.11 -10.36
N LEU A 149 2.85 13.72 -11.52
CA LEU A 149 4.07 14.42 -11.92
C LEU A 149 3.76 15.91 -12.13
N SER A 150 4.73 16.75 -11.81
CA SER A 150 4.74 18.19 -12.11
C SER A 150 6.09 18.58 -12.69
N ASP A 151 6.23 19.82 -13.15
CA ASP A 151 7.52 20.31 -13.60
C ASP A 151 8.60 20.27 -12.53
N PHE A 152 8.21 20.36 -11.26
CA PHE A 152 9.11 20.30 -10.13
C PHE A 152 9.64 18.87 -9.83
N ASN A 153 8.79 17.84 -9.91
CA ASN A 153 9.14 16.50 -9.43
C ASN A 153 9.41 15.45 -10.52
N LYS A 154 9.04 15.73 -11.78
CA LYS A 154 9.08 14.77 -12.90
C LYS A 154 10.44 14.13 -13.13
N ASP A 155 11.54 14.89 -12.98
CA ASP A 155 12.88 14.38 -13.26
C ASP A 155 13.35 13.42 -12.17
N VAL A 156 13.08 13.74 -10.89
CA VAL A 156 13.46 12.91 -9.73
C VAL A 156 12.60 11.64 -9.70
N ILE A 157 11.28 11.78 -9.78
CA ILE A 157 10.37 10.63 -9.80
C ILE A 157 10.61 9.79 -11.05
N GLY A 158 10.73 10.40 -12.23
CA GLY A 158 10.98 9.68 -13.48
C GLY A 158 12.29 8.88 -13.48
N LYS A 159 13.36 9.41 -12.85
CA LYS A 159 14.59 8.66 -12.64
C LYS A 159 14.37 7.44 -11.74
N LEU A 160 13.68 7.63 -10.61
CA LEU A 160 13.36 6.56 -9.66
C LEU A 160 12.50 5.45 -10.30
N LEU A 161 11.51 5.83 -11.10
CA LEU A 161 10.66 4.87 -11.83
C LEU A 161 11.50 4.01 -12.78
N ARG A 162 12.38 4.62 -13.58
CA ARG A 162 13.28 3.87 -14.49
C ARG A 162 14.21 2.91 -13.74
N GLU A 163 14.81 3.36 -12.63
CA GLU A 163 15.68 2.52 -11.79
C GLU A 163 14.96 1.29 -11.23
N LYS A 164 13.65 1.42 -11.00
CA LYS A 164 12.80 0.35 -10.47
C LYS A 164 12.02 -0.43 -11.54
N HIS A 165 12.25 -0.19 -12.83
CA HIS A 165 11.53 -0.80 -13.95
C HIS A 165 10.02 -0.59 -13.88
N LEU A 166 9.62 0.64 -13.60
CA LEU A 166 8.24 1.07 -13.58
C LEU A 166 7.96 2.01 -14.75
N GLU A 167 6.80 1.82 -15.37
CA GLU A 167 6.29 2.66 -16.43
C GLU A 167 5.20 3.59 -15.90
N PHE A 168 5.29 4.89 -16.27
CA PHE A 168 4.26 5.88 -15.94
C PHE A 168 3.36 6.09 -17.13
N HIS A 169 2.06 5.97 -16.94
CA HIS A 169 1.02 6.18 -17.92
C HIS A 169 0.22 7.44 -17.55
N PRO A 170 0.21 8.48 -18.35
CA PRO A 170 -0.56 9.69 -18.06
C PRO A 170 -2.06 9.39 -18.08
N LEU A 171 -2.82 9.97 -17.13
CA LEU A 171 -4.27 9.82 -17.07
C LEU A 171 -4.99 11.12 -17.42
N PHE A 172 -4.68 12.19 -16.72
CA PHE A 172 -5.23 13.53 -17.00
C PHE A 172 -4.34 14.62 -16.43
N ARG A 173 -4.55 15.85 -16.90
CA ARG A 173 -3.91 17.04 -16.37
C ARG A 173 -4.90 17.86 -15.58
N ALA A 174 -4.59 18.13 -14.32
CA ALA A 174 -5.44 18.92 -13.43
C ALA A 174 -4.84 20.31 -13.20
N PRO A 175 -5.61 21.38 -13.41
CA PRO A 175 -5.31 22.68 -12.81
C PRO A 175 -5.43 22.57 -11.29
N LEU A 176 -4.66 23.35 -10.54
CA LEU A 176 -4.68 23.26 -9.10
C LEU A 176 -5.92 23.92 -8.49
N HIS A 177 -6.42 23.30 -7.47
CA HIS A 177 -7.51 23.79 -6.62
C HIS A 177 -7.10 23.73 -5.15
N VAL A 178 -7.88 24.31 -4.31
CA VAL A 178 -7.79 24.13 -2.85
C VAL A 178 -9.07 23.53 -2.32
N PHE A 179 -8.95 22.57 -1.41
CA PHE A 179 -10.03 22.16 -0.55
C PHE A 179 -10.11 23.10 0.65
N ILE A 180 -11.27 23.69 0.87
CA ILE A 180 -11.58 24.54 2.02
C ILE A 180 -12.96 24.21 2.58
N SER A 181 -13.21 24.60 3.83
CA SER A 181 -14.56 24.53 4.40
C SER A 181 -15.52 25.42 3.62
N ARG A 182 -16.77 24.99 3.47
CA ARG A 182 -17.85 25.82 2.91
C ARG A 182 -18.08 27.10 3.73
N ASP A 183 -17.75 27.07 5.04
CA ASP A 183 -17.84 28.23 5.93
C ASP A 183 -16.60 29.16 5.84
N ASN A 184 -15.59 28.79 5.03
CA ASN A 184 -14.41 29.62 4.83
C ASN A 184 -14.80 30.88 4.03
N PRO A 185 -14.31 32.08 4.41
CA PRO A 185 -14.60 33.33 3.67
C PRO A 185 -14.24 33.30 2.18
N LEU A 186 -13.35 32.39 1.79
CA LEU A 186 -12.90 32.23 0.39
C LEU A 186 -13.80 31.28 -0.40
N ALA A 187 -14.71 30.54 0.21
CA ALA A 187 -15.53 29.52 -0.45
C ALA A 187 -16.39 30.04 -1.61
N GLY A 188 -16.79 31.30 -1.56
CA GLY A 188 -17.57 31.95 -2.63
C GLY A 188 -16.74 32.63 -3.73
N LYS A 189 -15.39 32.61 -3.64
CA LYS A 189 -14.53 33.20 -4.66
C LYS A 189 -14.47 32.32 -5.91
N LYS A 190 -14.39 32.95 -7.08
CA LYS A 190 -14.16 32.25 -8.36
C LYS A 190 -12.76 31.66 -8.48
N LYS A 191 -11.78 32.30 -7.82
CA LYS A 191 -10.38 31.92 -7.81
C LYS A 191 -9.69 32.52 -6.58
N VAL A 192 -8.72 31.82 -5.99
CA VAL A 192 -7.92 32.27 -4.85
C VAL A 192 -6.44 32.25 -5.20
N THR A 193 -5.67 33.14 -4.59
CA THR A 193 -4.22 33.17 -4.68
C THR A 193 -3.58 32.55 -3.43
N MET A 194 -2.30 32.20 -3.47
CA MET A 194 -1.56 31.77 -2.28
C MET A 194 -1.52 32.87 -1.20
N ASP A 195 -1.59 34.14 -1.59
CA ASP A 195 -1.65 35.26 -0.65
C ASP A 195 -2.99 35.31 0.10
N ASP A 196 -4.10 35.03 -0.57
CA ASP A 196 -5.42 34.93 0.06
C ASP A 196 -5.44 33.83 1.16
N LEU A 197 -4.64 32.78 0.99
CA LEU A 197 -4.61 31.61 1.87
C LEU A 197 -3.71 31.79 3.12
N LYS A 198 -2.83 32.78 3.16
CA LYS A 198 -1.90 33.06 4.27
C LYS A 198 -2.52 33.09 5.68
N PRO A 199 -3.75 33.61 5.89
CA PRO A 199 -4.37 33.64 7.21
C PRO A 199 -4.76 32.24 7.74
N PHE A 200 -4.91 31.25 6.86
CA PHE A 200 -5.46 29.94 7.16
C PHE A 200 -4.37 28.89 7.35
N PRO A 201 -4.58 27.86 8.20
CA PRO A 201 -3.64 26.75 8.32
C PRO A 201 -3.48 25.99 7.00
N PHE A 202 -2.22 25.80 6.58
CA PHE A 202 -1.89 24.88 5.49
C PHE A 202 -1.81 23.45 6.04
N ILE A 203 -2.54 22.53 5.42
CA ILE A 203 -2.59 21.14 5.82
C ILE A 203 -2.05 20.31 4.67
N GLN A 204 -1.08 19.46 4.94
CA GLN A 204 -0.42 18.64 3.94
C GLN A 204 -0.22 17.21 4.41
N TYR A 205 -0.03 16.29 3.46
CA TYR A 205 0.29 14.91 3.77
C TYR A 205 1.78 14.75 4.10
N GLU A 206 2.05 14.10 5.23
CA GLU A 206 3.39 13.79 5.68
C GLU A 206 4.07 12.74 4.77
N GLN A 207 5.31 13.00 4.34
CA GLN A 207 6.08 12.09 3.48
C GLN A 207 7.15 11.27 4.20
N GLY A 208 7.15 11.26 5.55
CA GLY A 208 8.09 10.51 6.40
C GLY A 208 9.42 11.24 6.65
N GLU A 209 10.29 10.61 7.45
CA GLU A 209 11.56 11.22 7.88
C GLU A 209 12.54 11.49 6.73
N GLU A 210 12.51 10.70 5.66
CA GLU A 210 13.26 10.92 4.42
C GLU A 210 12.50 11.78 3.41
N GLY A 211 11.45 12.48 3.85
CA GLY A 211 10.52 13.22 3.02
C GLY A 211 11.19 14.35 2.27
N SER A 212 11.54 14.09 1.02
CA SER A 212 11.91 15.12 0.07
C SER A 212 10.63 15.75 -0.48
N PHE A 213 10.61 17.06 -0.66
CA PHE A 213 9.53 17.80 -1.32
C PHE A 213 9.14 17.22 -2.69
N PHE A 214 10.05 16.50 -3.36
CA PHE A 214 9.75 15.82 -4.62
C PHE A 214 8.69 14.72 -4.51
N PHE A 215 8.43 14.22 -3.31
CA PHE A 215 7.42 13.19 -3.04
C PHE A 215 6.13 13.75 -2.43
N ALA A 216 6.05 15.05 -2.18
CA ALA A 216 4.84 15.67 -1.64
C ALA A 216 3.63 15.44 -2.54
N GLU A 217 2.45 15.41 -1.95
CA GLU A 217 1.18 15.23 -2.68
C GLU A 217 0.59 16.55 -3.14
N GLU A 218 1.02 17.64 -2.54
CA GLU A 218 0.71 19.01 -2.95
C GLU A 218 1.71 19.48 -3.99
N ALA A 219 1.21 20.06 -5.09
CA ALA A 219 2.08 20.51 -6.18
C ALA A 219 2.68 21.91 -5.95
N VAL A 220 2.12 22.68 -5.03
CA VAL A 220 2.62 24.00 -4.60
C VAL A 220 2.48 24.17 -3.11
N TRP A 221 3.38 24.96 -2.53
CA TRP A 221 3.45 25.27 -1.11
C TRP A 221 3.49 26.78 -0.90
N PRO A 222 3.00 27.30 0.22
CA PRO A 222 3.26 28.67 0.59
C PRO A 222 4.76 28.86 0.87
N GLU A 223 5.35 29.97 0.38
CA GLU A 223 6.75 30.32 0.70
C GLU A 223 7.01 30.37 2.20
N TYR A 224 6.00 30.81 2.96
CA TYR A 224 5.99 30.81 4.42
C TYR A 224 4.58 30.54 4.92
N SER A 225 4.43 29.50 5.73
CA SER A 225 3.19 29.21 6.46
C SER A 225 3.47 29.17 7.95
N PRO A 226 2.98 30.17 8.73
CA PRO A 226 3.13 30.16 10.18
C PRO A 226 2.26 29.08 10.86
N LYS A 227 1.29 28.51 10.13
CA LYS A 227 0.36 27.50 10.61
C LYS A 227 0.36 26.32 9.64
N GLN A 228 1.20 25.34 9.91
CA GLN A 228 1.31 24.14 9.10
C GLN A 228 0.95 22.91 9.94
N ILE A 229 0.19 22.01 9.34
CA ILE A 229 -0.25 20.76 9.98
C ILE A 229 0.06 19.62 9.01
N ASN A 230 0.80 18.62 9.50
CA ASN A 230 1.09 17.41 8.75
C ASN A 230 0.13 16.30 9.20
N VAL A 231 -0.43 15.58 8.24
CA VAL A 231 -1.37 14.48 8.47
C VAL A 231 -0.98 13.25 7.67
N THR A 232 -1.51 12.10 8.03
CA THR A 232 -1.20 10.82 7.40
C THR A 232 -2.40 10.17 6.72
N ASP A 233 -3.59 10.75 6.87
CA ASP A 233 -4.81 10.18 6.33
C ASP A 233 -5.83 11.26 5.91
N ARG A 234 -6.70 10.88 4.98
CA ARG A 234 -7.69 11.77 4.38
C ARG A 234 -8.79 12.18 5.35
N ALA A 235 -9.21 11.33 6.26
CA ALA A 235 -10.26 11.68 7.21
C ALA A 235 -9.80 12.77 8.17
N THR A 236 -8.55 12.70 8.60
CA THR A 236 -7.92 13.70 9.48
C THR A 236 -7.77 15.05 8.76
N ILE A 237 -7.33 15.07 7.49
CA ILE A 237 -7.19 16.34 6.74
C ILE A 237 -8.54 17.04 6.59
N LEU A 238 -9.60 16.30 6.27
CA LEU A 238 -10.95 16.84 6.12
C LEU A 238 -11.48 17.45 7.45
N ASN A 239 -11.22 16.78 8.57
CA ASN A 239 -11.59 17.28 9.90
C ASN A 239 -10.87 18.59 10.24
N PHE A 240 -9.59 18.74 9.90
CA PHE A 240 -8.86 19.98 10.13
C PHE A 240 -9.29 21.10 9.17
N ILE A 241 -9.61 20.78 7.93
CA ILE A 241 -10.18 21.77 6.99
C ILE A 241 -11.49 22.35 7.57
N ILE A 242 -12.38 21.49 8.07
CA ILE A 242 -13.66 21.93 8.65
C ILE A 242 -13.45 22.62 10.00
N GLY A 243 -12.69 22.00 10.91
CA GLY A 243 -12.59 22.45 12.30
C GLY A 243 -11.70 23.68 12.51
N LEU A 244 -10.72 23.92 11.63
CA LEU A 244 -9.76 25.03 11.75
C LEU A 244 -9.82 26.02 10.59
N ASN A 245 -10.76 25.85 9.65
CA ASN A 245 -10.78 26.60 8.39
C ASN A 245 -9.44 26.49 7.63
N GLY A 246 -8.77 25.35 7.73
CA GLY A 246 -7.53 25.09 6.98
C GLY A 246 -7.77 24.85 5.51
N TYR A 247 -6.68 24.68 4.76
CA TYR A 247 -6.74 24.36 3.34
C TYR A 247 -5.65 23.35 2.96
N THR A 248 -5.90 22.61 1.89
CA THR A 248 -4.88 21.80 1.19
C THR A 248 -4.99 22.03 -0.31
N VAL A 249 -3.92 21.76 -1.05
CA VAL A 249 -3.89 21.85 -2.51
C VAL A 249 -4.23 20.49 -3.12
N CYS A 250 -5.08 20.50 -4.16
CA CYS A 250 -5.63 19.28 -4.75
C CYS A 250 -5.89 19.40 -6.26
N THR A 251 -6.32 18.31 -6.88
CA THR A 251 -6.70 18.23 -8.30
C THR A 251 -8.04 18.91 -8.62
N GLY A 252 -8.83 19.26 -7.61
CA GLY A 252 -10.17 19.80 -7.80
C GLY A 252 -11.27 18.77 -8.01
N ILE A 253 -10.95 17.48 -8.11
CA ILE A 253 -11.97 16.43 -8.11
C ILE A 253 -12.50 16.25 -6.69
N ASP A 254 -13.79 16.49 -6.55
CA ASP A 254 -14.55 16.36 -5.30
C ASP A 254 -15.69 15.38 -5.53
N ASN A 255 -15.78 14.35 -4.68
CA ASN A 255 -16.90 13.41 -4.67
C ASN A 255 -17.93 13.89 -3.66
N GLY A 256 -18.76 14.83 -4.10
CA GLY A 256 -19.80 15.43 -3.27
C GLY A 256 -20.71 14.45 -2.53
N ASP A 257 -20.94 13.25 -3.10
CA ASP A 257 -21.81 12.21 -2.50
C ASP A 257 -21.11 11.40 -1.39
N LEU A 258 -19.78 11.25 -1.45
CA LEU A 258 -18.99 10.50 -0.45
C LEU A 258 -18.33 11.40 0.59
N ASN A 259 -18.18 12.70 0.30
CA ASN A 259 -17.64 13.70 1.19
C ASN A 259 -18.71 14.67 1.66
N ASN A 260 -18.61 14.93 2.94
CA ASN A 260 -19.39 15.88 3.68
C ASN A 260 -19.67 17.15 2.83
N GLU A 261 -20.93 17.55 2.66
CA GLU A 261 -21.38 18.81 2.03
C GLU A 261 -20.64 20.07 2.55
N LYS A 262 -19.81 19.93 3.58
CA LYS A 262 -19.07 21.00 4.26
C LYS A 262 -17.77 21.42 3.58
N ILE A 263 -17.31 20.70 2.58
CA ILE A 263 -16.05 21.00 1.86
C ILE A 263 -16.37 21.44 0.44
N VAL A 264 -15.61 22.39 -0.04
CA VAL A 264 -15.71 22.88 -1.42
C VAL A 264 -14.32 23.01 -2.04
N THR A 265 -14.28 22.91 -3.36
CA THR A 265 -13.09 23.19 -4.16
C THR A 265 -13.14 24.59 -4.71
N VAL A 266 -12.03 25.32 -4.62
CA VAL A 266 -11.88 26.65 -5.25
C VAL A 266 -10.64 26.62 -6.13
N PRO A 267 -10.71 27.09 -7.39
CA PRO A 267 -9.55 27.17 -8.27
C PRO A 267 -8.42 28.01 -7.67
N LEU A 268 -7.19 27.53 -7.75
CA LEU A 268 -5.99 28.26 -7.34
C LEU A 268 -5.44 29.06 -8.54
N ASP A 269 -5.10 30.31 -8.31
CA ASP A 269 -4.50 31.20 -9.33
C ASP A 269 -3.01 30.90 -9.49
N THR A 270 -2.70 29.94 -10.37
CA THR A 270 -1.34 29.48 -10.69
C THR A 270 -1.32 28.85 -12.07
N ASP A 271 -0.17 28.88 -12.73
CA ASP A 271 0.08 28.17 -13.99
C ASP A 271 0.53 26.71 -13.76
N GLU A 272 0.81 26.35 -12.49
CA GLU A 272 1.19 24.99 -12.13
C GLU A 272 0.05 24.00 -12.33
N THR A 273 0.39 22.78 -12.73
CA THR A 273 -0.56 21.69 -12.97
C THR A 273 -0.05 20.37 -12.44
N MET A 274 -0.95 19.46 -12.13
CA MET A 274 -0.64 18.07 -11.82
C MET A 274 -0.92 17.19 -13.04
N LEU A 275 0.08 16.48 -13.54
CA LEU A 275 -0.11 15.38 -14.48
C LEU A 275 -0.34 14.11 -13.66
N VAL A 276 -1.60 13.79 -13.40
CA VAL A 276 -1.96 12.56 -12.69
C VAL A 276 -1.88 11.39 -13.67
N GLY A 277 -1.34 10.28 -13.17
CA GLY A 277 -1.22 9.06 -13.94
C GLY A 277 -1.10 7.83 -13.04
N TRP A 278 -0.94 6.69 -13.69
CA TRP A 278 -0.68 5.45 -12.96
C TRP A 278 0.66 4.86 -13.35
N ILE A 279 1.24 4.09 -12.43
CA ILE A 279 2.47 3.34 -12.64
C ILE A 279 2.21 1.85 -12.58
N THR A 280 2.91 1.10 -13.41
CA THR A 280 2.89 -0.37 -13.47
C THR A 280 4.31 -0.91 -13.51
N ASN A 281 4.49 -2.18 -13.14
CA ASN A 281 5.77 -2.85 -13.25
C ASN A 281 5.92 -3.44 -14.68
N GLU A 282 6.97 -3.05 -15.41
CA GLU A 282 7.26 -3.51 -16.78
C GLU A 282 7.38 -5.05 -16.88
N ARG A 283 7.68 -5.74 -15.78
CA ARG A 283 7.90 -7.19 -15.71
C ARG A 283 6.64 -7.98 -15.34
N ALA A 284 5.53 -7.32 -15.06
CA ALA A 284 4.29 -7.94 -14.63
C ALA A 284 3.15 -7.61 -15.61
N LYS A 285 2.27 -8.59 -15.82
CA LYS A 285 0.99 -8.33 -16.50
C LYS A 285 -0.07 -8.01 -15.46
N LEU A 286 -0.91 -7.07 -15.79
CA LEU A 286 -2.07 -6.74 -14.96
C LEU A 286 -3.05 -7.91 -14.91
N SER A 287 -3.69 -8.09 -13.76
CA SER A 287 -4.83 -8.97 -13.64
C SER A 287 -6.05 -8.37 -14.36
N LYS A 288 -7.02 -9.22 -14.71
CA LYS A 288 -8.27 -8.75 -15.30
C LYS A 288 -9.02 -7.74 -14.40
N ALA A 289 -8.93 -7.89 -13.08
CA ALA A 289 -9.52 -6.95 -12.14
C ALA A 289 -8.79 -5.59 -12.17
N ALA A 290 -7.47 -5.59 -12.28
CA ALA A 290 -6.68 -4.37 -12.43
C ALA A 290 -6.97 -3.65 -13.76
N GLU A 291 -7.13 -4.38 -14.87
CA GLU A 291 -7.57 -3.80 -16.15
C GLU A 291 -8.96 -3.15 -16.02
N THR A 292 -9.93 -3.85 -15.40
CA THR A 292 -11.26 -3.29 -15.13
C THR A 292 -11.19 -2.04 -14.25
N TYR A 293 -10.30 -2.05 -13.24
CA TYR A 293 -10.09 -0.86 -12.41
C TYR A 293 -9.62 0.34 -13.23
N LEU A 294 -8.67 0.17 -14.16
CA LEU A 294 -8.21 1.26 -15.03
C LEU A 294 -9.31 1.79 -15.95
N GLU A 295 -10.18 0.92 -16.47
CA GLU A 295 -11.35 1.33 -17.24
C GLU A 295 -12.29 2.21 -16.40
N LYS A 296 -12.57 1.78 -15.16
CA LYS A 296 -13.39 2.54 -14.21
C LYS A 296 -12.73 3.87 -13.83
N LEU A 297 -11.43 3.86 -13.57
CA LEU A 297 -10.65 5.05 -13.24
C LEU A 297 -10.75 6.11 -14.34
N LYS A 298 -10.59 5.71 -15.61
CA LYS A 298 -10.76 6.59 -16.76
C LYS A 298 -12.19 7.14 -16.83
N SER A 299 -13.21 6.28 -16.62
CA SER A 299 -14.62 6.67 -16.63
C SER A 299 -14.96 7.69 -15.54
N VAL A 300 -14.54 7.44 -14.32
CA VAL A 300 -14.74 8.35 -13.18
C VAL A 300 -14.09 9.70 -13.42
N VAL A 301 -12.82 9.74 -13.86
CA VAL A 301 -12.13 10.98 -14.14
C VAL A 301 -12.83 11.77 -15.27
N ALA A 302 -13.31 11.09 -16.31
CA ALA A 302 -14.06 11.70 -17.39
C ALA A 302 -15.41 12.28 -16.93
N SER A 303 -16.12 11.60 -16.01
CA SER A 303 -17.40 12.07 -15.45
C SER A 303 -17.24 13.37 -14.65
N HIS A 304 -16.06 13.60 -14.08
CA HIS A 304 -15.69 14.86 -13.43
C HIS A 304 -15.24 15.96 -14.43
N GLY A 305 -15.36 15.73 -15.73
CA GLY A 305 -15.11 16.73 -16.77
C GLY A 305 -13.65 16.86 -17.21
N TYR A 306 -12.77 15.92 -16.81
CA TYR A 306 -11.39 15.91 -17.26
C TYR A 306 -11.21 15.11 -18.56
N THR A 307 -10.34 15.62 -19.44
CA THR A 307 -9.95 14.89 -20.65
C THR A 307 -8.94 13.81 -20.30
N ILE A 308 -9.26 12.57 -20.67
CA ILE A 308 -8.34 11.45 -20.55
C ILE A 308 -7.22 11.59 -21.58
N LEU A 309 -5.99 11.38 -21.11
CA LEU A 309 -4.79 11.34 -21.94
C LEU A 309 -4.54 9.90 -22.38
N ASP A 310 -4.11 9.74 -23.64
CA ASP A 310 -3.75 8.43 -24.22
C ASP A 310 -2.27 8.10 -24.01
#